data_838bf11343b3c55dff69af490152a9c4
#
_entry.id   838bf11343b3c55dff69af490152a9c4
#
_cell.length_a   1.000
_cell.length_b   1.000
_cell.length_c   1.000
_cell.angle_alpha   90.00
_cell.angle_beta   90.00
_cell.angle_gamma   90.00
#
_symmetry.space_group_name_H-M   'P 1'
#
loop_
_entity.id
_entity.type
_entity.pdbx_description
1 polymer ?
#
loop_
_entity_poly.entity_id
_entity_poly.type
_entity_poly.pdbx_seq_one_letter_code
_entity_poly.pdbx_strand_id
1 'polypeptide(L)'
;MSPASTLRMGVLALLWGSGFLWIKLALDHGLSPAQITIARCALGTAVLFLLARAAGQRLPRSRATWGHLVVAALFCNAVPFALFAVGEQTVDSGVAGVLNATTPLWSLLIGVLLGTDRGLRPLRLTGLLLGFAGTVLIFAPWHRSGLLTWGALALLAAAASYAVAFAYMARKLTSGQAPLACSAAQLLMATAWTTLSLPVAGPVSADLTALGAVTALGILGTGVTFYLNYRLIADEGPVAASTVGYLLPVVSVALGALVLDERVGSRVLTGMVIVLTGIALTHLGARGTARPAPTGPQSKNEPSYAP
;
A
#
# COMPACT_ATOMS: atom_id res chain seq x y z
N MET A 1 -16.41 -9.91 -6.83
CA MET A 1 -15.18 -10.49 -6.24
C MET A 1 -15.42 -11.97 -5.96
N SER A 2 -14.45 -12.82 -6.24
CA SER A 2 -14.50 -14.23 -5.86
C SER A 2 -14.28 -14.39 -4.33
N PRO A 3 -14.75 -15.50 -3.70
CA PRO A 3 -14.44 -15.76 -2.29
C PRO A 3 -12.93 -15.76 -2.00
N ALA A 4 -12.12 -16.28 -2.92
CA ALA A 4 -10.66 -16.28 -2.81
C ALA A 4 -10.07 -14.86 -2.84
N SER A 5 -10.60 -13.96 -3.66
CA SER A 5 -10.19 -12.55 -3.71
C SER A 5 -10.58 -11.81 -2.44
N THR A 6 -11.76 -12.08 -1.88
CA THR A 6 -12.22 -11.51 -0.61
C THR A 6 -11.33 -11.94 0.54
N LEU A 7 -11.02 -13.24 0.64
CA LEU A 7 -10.09 -13.75 1.65
C LEU A 7 -8.70 -13.12 1.50
N ARG A 8 -8.18 -13.03 0.27
CA ARG A 8 -6.89 -12.40 -0.03
C ARG A 8 -6.86 -10.94 0.39
N MET A 9 -7.94 -10.21 0.14
CA MET A 9 -8.08 -8.81 0.56
C MET A 9 -8.08 -8.68 2.09
N GLY A 10 -8.78 -9.57 2.81
CA GLY A 10 -8.78 -9.61 4.27
C GLY A 10 -7.39 -9.90 4.85
N VAL A 11 -6.71 -10.92 4.33
CA VAL A 11 -5.34 -11.27 4.74
C VAL A 11 -4.36 -10.12 4.45
N LEU A 12 -4.47 -9.50 3.28
CA LEU A 12 -3.63 -8.36 2.91
C LEU A 12 -3.86 -7.16 3.85
N ALA A 13 -5.12 -6.86 4.16
CA ALA A 13 -5.48 -5.80 5.11
C ALA A 13 -4.91 -6.09 6.51
N LEU A 14 -5.01 -7.33 6.99
CA LEU A 14 -4.46 -7.77 8.26
C LEU A 14 -2.94 -7.58 8.33
N LEU A 15 -2.23 -8.07 7.32
CA LEU A 15 -0.77 -8.01 7.28
C LEU A 15 -0.24 -6.59 7.11
N TRP A 16 -0.87 -5.76 6.29
CA TRP A 16 -0.49 -4.35 6.16
C TRP A 16 -0.90 -3.51 7.38
N GLY A 17 -2.10 -3.74 7.92
CA GLY A 17 -2.59 -3.04 9.11
C GLY A 17 -1.73 -3.29 10.34
N SER A 18 -1.15 -4.50 10.47
CA SER A 18 -0.21 -4.81 11.55
C SER A 18 1.20 -4.19 11.35
N GLY A 19 1.49 -3.66 10.15
CA GLY A 19 2.83 -3.16 9.81
C GLY A 19 3.33 -2.03 10.73
N PHE A 20 2.45 -1.11 11.10
CA PHE A 20 2.76 -0.01 12.02
C PHE A 20 3.14 -0.53 13.42
N LEU A 21 2.43 -1.55 13.91
CA LEU A 21 2.78 -2.21 15.16
C LEU A 21 4.19 -2.82 15.12
N TRP A 22 4.53 -3.51 14.04
CA TRP A 22 5.85 -4.12 13.91
C TRP A 22 6.97 -3.09 13.81
N ILE A 23 6.74 -1.94 13.14
CA ILE A 23 7.70 -0.83 13.09
C ILE A 23 7.91 -0.29 14.50
N LYS A 24 6.83 0.03 15.22
CA LYS A 24 6.90 0.57 16.57
C LYS A 24 7.63 -0.37 17.52
N LEU A 25 7.27 -1.66 17.48
CA LEU A 25 7.90 -2.68 18.30
C LEU A 25 9.41 -2.81 18.03
N ALA A 26 9.81 -2.76 16.76
CA ALA A 26 11.21 -2.82 16.37
C ALA A 26 12.01 -1.59 16.85
N LEU A 27 11.40 -0.38 16.79
CA LEU A 27 11.98 0.86 17.29
C LEU A 27 12.16 0.82 18.83
N ASP A 28 11.11 0.44 19.55
CA ASP A 28 11.09 0.44 21.02
C ASP A 28 12.07 -0.59 21.60
N HIS A 29 12.45 -1.61 20.81
CA HIS A 29 13.38 -2.69 21.18
C HIS A 29 14.78 -2.55 20.53
N GLY A 30 15.17 -1.34 20.12
CA GLY A 30 16.54 -0.98 19.85
C GLY A 30 16.98 -0.98 18.38
N LEU A 31 16.08 -1.22 17.40
CA LEU A 31 16.42 -1.02 16.00
C LEU A 31 16.26 0.44 15.57
N SER A 32 17.24 0.95 14.82
CA SER A 32 17.13 2.28 14.21
C SER A 32 16.21 2.27 12.98
N PRO A 33 15.63 3.43 12.58
CA PRO A 33 14.82 3.53 11.35
C PRO A 33 15.53 3.00 10.10
N ALA A 34 16.85 3.26 9.99
CA ALA A 34 17.64 2.76 8.88
C ALA A 34 17.74 1.23 8.87
N GLN A 35 18.02 0.62 10.03
CA GLN A 35 18.09 -0.85 10.17
C GLN A 35 16.75 -1.51 9.83
N ILE A 36 15.63 -0.96 10.34
CA ILE A 36 14.28 -1.45 10.05
C ILE A 36 14.01 -1.39 8.54
N THR A 37 14.31 -0.26 7.91
CA THR A 37 14.04 -0.04 6.50
C THR A 37 14.86 -0.95 5.59
N ILE A 38 16.15 -1.12 5.89
CA ILE A 38 17.04 -2.03 5.15
C ILE A 38 16.59 -3.48 5.31
N ALA A 39 16.40 -3.93 6.56
CA ALA A 39 16.01 -5.32 6.84
C ALA A 39 14.66 -5.67 6.22
N ARG A 40 13.68 -4.78 6.32
CA ARG A 40 12.35 -4.92 5.70
C ARG A 40 12.46 -5.10 4.18
N CYS A 41 13.22 -4.26 3.50
CA CYS A 41 13.41 -4.34 2.05
C CYS A 41 14.15 -5.62 1.66
N ALA A 42 15.23 -5.98 2.37
CA ALA A 42 16.03 -7.15 2.08
C ALA A 42 15.23 -8.45 2.26
N LEU A 43 14.53 -8.61 3.38
CA LEU A 43 13.69 -9.78 3.65
C LEU A 43 12.53 -9.89 2.64
N GLY A 44 11.85 -8.75 2.35
CA GLY A 44 10.81 -8.72 1.33
C GLY A 44 11.33 -9.08 -0.06
N THR A 45 12.53 -8.61 -0.43
CA THR A 45 13.19 -8.98 -1.68
C THR A 45 13.47 -10.47 -1.73
N ALA A 46 14.01 -11.07 -0.67
CA ALA A 46 14.29 -12.49 -0.60
C ALA A 46 13.01 -13.33 -0.81
N VAL A 47 11.93 -12.98 -0.12
CA VAL A 47 10.63 -13.68 -0.26
C VAL A 47 10.10 -13.57 -1.68
N LEU A 48 10.06 -12.37 -2.26
CA LEU A 48 9.52 -12.18 -3.61
C LEU A 48 10.40 -12.83 -4.68
N PHE A 49 11.71 -12.81 -4.48
CA PHE A 49 12.63 -13.48 -5.39
C PHE A 49 12.42 -15.00 -5.39
N LEU A 50 12.27 -15.60 -4.19
CA LEU A 50 11.98 -17.02 -4.06
C LEU A 50 10.63 -17.38 -4.68
N LEU A 51 9.59 -16.59 -4.44
CA LEU A 51 8.27 -16.79 -5.03
C LEU A 51 8.27 -16.62 -6.55
N ALA A 52 8.98 -15.62 -7.08
CA ALA A 52 9.11 -15.42 -8.51
C ALA A 52 9.83 -16.59 -9.19
N ARG A 53 10.90 -17.09 -8.54
CA ARG A 53 11.64 -18.26 -9.03
C ARG A 53 10.79 -19.52 -8.98
N ALA A 54 10.06 -19.75 -7.89
CA ALA A 54 9.14 -20.89 -7.76
C ALA A 54 8.01 -20.86 -8.79
N ALA A 55 7.54 -19.65 -9.17
CA ALA A 55 6.55 -19.44 -10.21
C ALA A 55 7.14 -19.47 -11.66
N GLY A 56 8.43 -19.76 -11.83
CA GLY A 56 9.09 -19.76 -13.13
C GLY A 56 9.20 -18.38 -13.80
N GLN A 57 8.94 -17.31 -13.07
CA GLN A 57 9.02 -15.95 -13.61
C GLN A 57 10.46 -15.45 -13.62
N ARG A 58 10.83 -14.83 -14.74
CA ARG A 58 12.17 -14.24 -14.91
C ARG A 58 12.13 -12.74 -14.69
N LEU A 59 13.17 -12.21 -14.05
CA LEU A 59 13.32 -10.76 -13.89
C LEU A 59 13.30 -10.02 -15.23
N PRO A 60 12.85 -8.76 -15.24
CA PRO A 60 12.83 -7.95 -16.46
C PRO A 60 14.19 -7.86 -17.12
N ARG A 61 14.23 -7.98 -18.46
CA ARG A 61 15.47 -7.89 -19.24
C ARG A 61 15.73 -6.50 -19.80
N SER A 62 14.71 -5.67 -19.92
CA SER A 62 14.82 -4.34 -20.51
C SER A 62 15.50 -3.35 -19.55
N ARG A 63 16.53 -2.65 -20.01
CA ARG A 63 17.18 -1.57 -19.26
C ARG A 63 16.22 -0.43 -18.94
N ALA A 64 15.29 -0.12 -19.85
CA ALA A 64 14.26 0.89 -19.63
C ALA A 64 13.34 0.51 -18.48
N THR A 65 12.91 -0.76 -18.39
CA THR A 65 12.11 -1.28 -17.28
C THR A 65 12.86 -1.14 -15.94
N TRP A 66 14.14 -1.46 -15.90
CA TRP A 66 14.96 -1.28 -14.70
C TRP A 66 15.07 0.19 -14.29
N GLY A 67 15.24 1.13 -15.22
CA GLY A 67 15.21 2.56 -14.94
C GLY A 67 13.89 3.00 -14.30
N HIS A 68 12.76 2.50 -14.80
CA HIS A 68 11.46 2.78 -14.19
C HIS A 68 11.29 2.12 -12.81
N LEU A 69 11.83 0.91 -12.60
CA LEU A 69 11.80 0.21 -11.32
C LEU A 69 12.65 0.91 -10.26
N VAL A 70 13.80 1.50 -10.64
CA VAL A 70 14.63 2.31 -9.73
C VAL A 70 13.83 3.50 -9.17
N VAL A 71 13.12 4.23 -10.05
CA VAL A 71 12.27 5.37 -9.64
C VAL A 71 11.08 4.89 -8.80
N ALA A 72 10.41 3.82 -9.23
CA ALA A 72 9.30 3.24 -8.49
C ALA A 72 9.74 2.77 -7.09
N ALA A 73 10.89 2.10 -6.99
CA ALA A 73 11.46 1.64 -5.73
C ALA A 73 11.77 2.79 -4.76
N LEU A 74 12.25 3.92 -5.29
CA LEU A 74 12.52 5.09 -4.47
C LEU A 74 11.23 5.63 -3.83
N PHE A 75 10.21 5.94 -4.66
CA PHE A 75 9.00 6.60 -4.19
C PHE A 75 7.94 5.66 -3.61
N CYS A 76 7.96 4.37 -3.94
CA CYS A 76 6.99 3.38 -3.42
C CYS A 76 7.51 2.58 -2.23
N ASN A 77 8.81 2.54 -2.01
CA ASN A 77 9.41 1.67 -0.98
C ASN A 77 10.43 2.42 -0.13
N ALA A 78 11.58 2.83 -0.69
CA ALA A 78 12.69 3.36 0.10
C ALA A 78 12.31 4.61 0.89
N VAL A 79 11.79 5.64 0.22
CA VAL A 79 11.37 6.91 0.85
C VAL A 79 10.24 6.70 1.85
N PRO A 80 9.07 6.11 1.47
CA PRO A 80 7.99 5.99 2.44
C PRO A 80 8.33 5.04 3.60
N PHE A 81 9.06 3.96 3.38
CA PHE A 81 9.44 3.05 4.47
C PHE A 81 10.38 3.73 5.48
N ALA A 82 11.34 4.51 4.99
CA ALA A 82 12.22 5.29 5.86
C ALA A 82 11.43 6.37 6.62
N LEU A 83 10.53 7.09 5.94
CA LEU A 83 9.71 8.12 6.54
C LEU A 83 8.71 7.57 7.57
N PHE A 84 8.15 6.37 7.37
CA PHE A 84 7.35 5.69 8.39
C PHE A 84 8.19 5.36 9.62
N ALA A 85 9.35 4.73 9.44
CA ALA A 85 10.22 4.37 10.56
C ALA A 85 10.73 5.59 11.32
N VAL A 86 11.05 6.70 10.64
CA VAL A 86 11.41 7.98 11.28
C VAL A 86 10.21 8.62 11.97
N GLY A 87 9.06 8.65 11.33
CA GLY A 87 7.85 9.26 11.88
C GLY A 87 7.37 8.58 13.15
N GLU A 88 7.39 7.25 13.19
CA GLU A 88 6.95 6.46 14.34
C GLU A 88 7.90 6.51 15.55
N GLN A 89 9.06 7.15 15.44
CA GLN A 89 9.88 7.48 16.62
C GLN A 89 9.17 8.48 17.56
N THR A 90 8.37 9.39 17.02
CA THR A 90 7.72 10.48 17.76
C THR A 90 6.19 10.47 17.66
N VAL A 91 5.63 9.59 16.84
CA VAL A 91 4.20 9.50 16.59
C VAL A 91 3.73 8.08 16.86
N ASP A 92 2.58 7.95 17.50
CA ASP A 92 1.95 6.65 17.76
C ASP A 92 1.58 5.92 16.46
N SER A 93 1.69 4.59 16.44
CA SER A 93 1.35 3.73 15.31
C SER A 93 -0.08 3.95 14.79
N GLY A 94 -1.04 4.19 15.69
CA GLY A 94 -2.40 4.54 15.31
C GLY A 94 -2.50 5.85 14.52
N VAL A 95 -1.77 6.89 14.92
CA VAL A 95 -1.70 8.17 14.20
C VAL A 95 -0.99 8.00 12.85
N ALA A 96 0.05 7.17 12.80
CA ALA A 96 0.72 6.82 11.54
C ALA A 96 -0.25 6.19 10.54
N GLY A 97 -1.13 5.28 10.99
CA GLY A 97 -2.20 4.70 10.19
C GLY A 97 -3.17 5.75 9.63
N VAL A 98 -3.59 6.74 10.45
CA VAL A 98 -4.46 7.85 10.00
C VAL A 98 -3.78 8.69 8.92
N LEU A 99 -2.53 9.07 9.14
CA LEU A 99 -1.78 9.89 8.19
C LEU A 99 -1.51 9.14 6.89
N ASN A 100 -1.26 7.82 6.95
CA ASN A 100 -1.18 6.99 5.75
C ASN A 100 -2.51 6.91 4.98
N ALA A 101 -3.66 6.94 5.67
CA ALA A 101 -4.98 6.96 5.04
C ALA A 101 -5.26 8.24 4.23
N THR A 102 -4.39 9.24 4.26
CA THR A 102 -4.43 10.40 3.35
C THR A 102 -3.93 10.06 1.93
N THR A 103 -3.26 8.93 1.71
CA THR A 103 -2.71 8.53 0.39
C THR A 103 -3.71 8.64 -0.76
N PRO A 104 -4.98 8.20 -0.65
CA PRO A 104 -5.96 8.36 -1.73
C PRO A 104 -6.29 9.83 -2.05
N LEU A 105 -6.24 10.72 -1.04
CA LEU A 105 -6.46 12.16 -1.24
C LEU A 105 -5.31 12.76 -2.04
N TRP A 106 -4.05 12.41 -1.71
CA TRP A 106 -2.87 12.77 -2.49
C TRP A 106 -2.94 12.23 -3.91
N SER A 107 -3.38 10.97 -4.09
CA SER A 107 -3.54 10.35 -5.41
C SER A 107 -4.57 11.10 -6.25
N LEU A 108 -5.67 11.54 -5.67
CA LEU A 108 -6.68 12.36 -6.34
C LEU A 108 -6.10 13.71 -6.75
N LEU A 109 -5.43 14.40 -5.83
CA LEU A 109 -4.79 15.70 -6.10
C LEU A 109 -3.80 15.60 -7.27
N ILE A 110 -2.92 14.60 -7.22
CA ILE A 110 -1.94 14.35 -8.30
C ILE A 110 -2.64 14.00 -9.62
N GLY A 111 -3.69 13.19 -9.57
CA GLY A 111 -4.51 12.84 -10.75
C GLY A 111 -5.14 14.05 -11.42
N VAL A 112 -5.65 15.00 -10.63
CA VAL A 112 -6.20 16.27 -11.13
C VAL A 112 -5.10 17.15 -11.72
N LEU A 113 -3.99 17.36 -10.98
CA LEU A 113 -2.87 18.19 -11.43
C LEU A 113 -2.24 17.66 -12.73
N LEU A 114 -2.20 16.35 -12.91
CA LEU A 114 -1.66 15.71 -14.10
C LEU A 114 -2.69 15.58 -15.25
N GLY A 115 -3.93 16.05 -15.06
CA GLY A 115 -5.01 15.96 -16.02
C GLY A 115 -5.43 14.52 -16.38
N THR A 116 -5.06 13.52 -15.55
CA THR A 116 -5.44 12.12 -15.75
C THR A 116 -6.81 11.79 -15.19
N ASP A 117 -7.26 12.51 -14.20
CA ASP A 117 -8.60 12.39 -13.59
C ASP A 117 -9.47 13.56 -14.10
N ARG A 118 -10.02 13.41 -15.31
CA ARG A 118 -10.86 14.45 -15.95
C ARG A 118 -12.29 14.52 -15.42
N GLY A 119 -12.66 13.68 -14.47
CA GLY A 119 -13.99 13.63 -13.91
C GLY A 119 -13.95 13.38 -12.42
N LEU A 120 -13.84 14.44 -11.61
CA LEU A 120 -14.17 14.39 -10.19
C LEU A 120 -15.64 14.03 -10.07
N ARG A 121 -15.96 12.72 -10.13
CA ARG A 121 -17.33 12.29 -9.85
C ARG A 121 -17.64 12.61 -8.39
N PRO A 122 -18.68 13.36 -8.09
CA PRO A 122 -19.02 13.75 -6.73
C PRO A 122 -19.09 12.55 -5.78
N LEU A 123 -19.66 11.44 -6.26
CA LEU A 123 -19.79 10.20 -5.50
C LEU A 123 -18.43 9.59 -5.08
N ARG A 124 -17.43 9.62 -5.98
CA ARG A 124 -16.08 9.13 -5.65
C ARG A 124 -15.39 10.04 -4.63
N LEU A 125 -15.49 11.36 -4.84
CA LEU A 125 -14.92 12.34 -3.91
C LEU A 125 -15.58 12.23 -2.53
N THR A 126 -16.91 12.15 -2.47
CA THR A 126 -17.64 11.95 -1.22
C THR A 126 -17.20 10.67 -0.53
N GLY A 127 -17.05 9.56 -1.26
CA GLY A 127 -16.57 8.31 -0.70
C GLY A 127 -15.16 8.40 -0.11
N LEU A 128 -14.24 9.08 -0.79
CA LEU A 128 -12.87 9.30 -0.30
C LEU A 128 -12.86 10.17 0.96
N LEU A 129 -13.61 11.27 0.96
CA LEU A 129 -13.71 12.18 2.13
C LEU A 129 -14.36 11.49 3.33
N LEU A 130 -15.43 10.71 3.11
CA LEU A 130 -16.05 9.91 4.17
C LEU A 130 -15.08 8.86 4.72
N GLY A 131 -14.37 8.12 3.87
CA GLY A 131 -13.38 7.14 4.30
C GLY A 131 -12.31 7.77 5.17
N PHE A 132 -11.80 8.93 4.76
CA PHE A 132 -10.83 9.69 5.55
C PHE A 132 -11.43 10.19 6.87
N ALA A 133 -12.62 10.82 6.83
CA ALA A 133 -13.29 11.32 8.03
C ALA A 133 -13.58 10.20 9.04
N GLY A 134 -14.03 9.03 8.59
CA GLY A 134 -14.22 7.85 9.43
C GLY A 134 -12.92 7.37 10.07
N THR A 135 -11.82 7.36 9.31
CA THR A 135 -10.48 7.02 9.83
C THR A 135 -10.03 8.01 10.91
N VAL A 136 -10.19 9.31 10.66
CA VAL A 136 -9.89 10.37 11.65
C VAL A 136 -10.73 10.20 12.91
N LEU A 137 -12.01 9.84 12.77
CA LEU A 137 -12.91 9.61 13.92
C LEU A 137 -12.49 8.38 14.73
N ILE A 138 -12.08 7.27 14.09
CA ILE A 138 -11.60 6.06 14.78
C ILE A 138 -10.42 6.40 15.68
N PHE A 139 -9.39 6.99 15.11
CA PHE A 139 -8.14 7.22 15.82
C PHE A 139 -8.16 8.45 16.72
N ALA A 140 -9.08 9.39 16.48
CA ALA A 140 -9.23 10.64 17.25
C ALA A 140 -7.87 11.31 17.53
N PRO A 141 -7.11 11.67 16.52
CA PRO A 141 -5.73 12.12 16.67
C PRO A 141 -5.58 13.37 17.56
N TRP A 142 -6.65 14.14 17.75
CA TRP A 142 -6.69 15.30 18.66
C TRP A 142 -6.58 14.95 20.14
N HIS A 143 -6.75 13.68 20.53
CA HIS A 143 -6.51 13.18 21.88
C HIS A 143 -5.10 12.66 22.09
N ARG A 144 -4.27 12.66 21.05
CA ARG A 144 -2.91 12.11 21.09
C ARG A 144 -1.87 13.21 20.85
N SER A 145 -0.73 13.07 21.50
CA SER A 145 0.43 13.93 21.25
C SER A 145 1.04 13.62 19.87
N GLY A 146 1.57 14.63 19.20
CA GLY A 146 2.42 14.40 18.03
C GLY A 146 1.85 14.79 16.66
N LEU A 147 0.65 15.41 16.56
CA LEU A 147 0.08 15.86 15.29
C LEU A 147 0.87 17.00 14.61
N LEU A 148 1.54 17.84 15.39
CA LEU A 148 2.34 18.98 14.90
C LEU A 148 3.84 18.72 15.12
N THR A 149 4.29 17.52 14.79
CA THR A 149 5.70 17.13 14.91
C THR A 149 6.32 16.85 13.55
N TRP A 150 7.66 16.88 13.50
CA TRP A 150 8.41 16.45 12.33
C TRP A 150 8.06 15.01 11.92
N GLY A 151 7.74 14.13 12.89
CA GLY A 151 7.27 12.78 12.62
C GLY A 151 5.96 12.75 11.85
N ALA A 152 4.97 13.59 12.20
CA ALA A 152 3.72 13.69 11.47
C ALA A 152 3.92 14.22 10.04
N LEU A 153 4.81 15.19 9.85
CA LEU A 153 5.18 15.67 8.51
C LEU A 153 5.86 14.57 7.68
N ALA A 154 6.74 13.78 8.29
CA ALA A 154 7.37 12.62 7.63
C ALA A 154 6.33 11.60 7.16
N LEU A 155 5.33 11.29 8.00
CA LEU A 155 4.25 10.35 7.65
C LEU A 155 3.35 10.87 6.52
N LEU A 156 3.03 12.17 6.52
CA LEU A 156 2.30 12.80 5.40
C LEU A 156 3.11 12.78 4.10
N ALA A 157 4.42 13.05 4.19
CA ALA A 157 5.33 12.96 3.05
C ALA A 157 5.44 11.52 2.52
N ALA A 158 5.41 10.51 3.41
CA ALA A 158 5.35 9.10 3.02
C ALA A 158 4.08 8.78 2.23
N ALA A 159 2.91 9.25 2.70
CA ALA A 159 1.63 9.08 2.02
C ALA A 159 1.62 9.76 0.65
N ALA A 160 2.17 10.98 0.54
CA ALA A 160 2.32 11.67 -0.73
C ALA A 160 3.29 10.95 -1.68
N SER A 161 4.38 10.40 -1.15
CA SER A 161 5.35 9.60 -1.92
C SER A 161 4.70 8.37 -2.56
N TYR A 162 3.85 7.63 -1.81
CA TYR A 162 3.07 6.53 -2.38
C TYR A 162 2.18 6.99 -3.54
N ALA A 163 1.50 8.12 -3.38
CA ALA A 163 0.62 8.66 -4.43
C ALA A 163 1.39 9.01 -5.70
N VAL A 164 2.57 9.63 -5.58
CA VAL A 164 3.48 9.89 -6.70
C VAL A 164 3.90 8.58 -7.36
N ALA A 165 4.31 7.59 -6.56
CA ALA A 165 4.72 6.28 -7.07
C ALA A 165 3.60 5.59 -7.85
N PHE A 166 2.37 5.56 -7.32
CA PHE A 166 1.22 4.94 -7.98
C PHE A 166 0.89 5.62 -9.32
N ALA A 167 0.91 6.95 -9.36
CA ALA A 167 0.72 7.70 -10.61
C ALA A 167 1.83 7.42 -11.63
N TYR A 168 3.08 7.31 -11.19
CA TYR A 168 4.21 6.98 -12.04
C TYR A 168 4.14 5.54 -12.57
N MET A 169 3.92 4.57 -11.68
CA MET A 169 3.84 3.15 -12.02
C MET A 169 2.70 2.87 -13.00
N ALA A 170 1.53 3.47 -12.78
CA ALA A 170 0.38 3.34 -13.68
C ALA A 170 0.68 3.80 -15.11
N ARG A 171 1.61 4.74 -15.30
CA ARG A 171 1.99 5.25 -16.61
C ARG A 171 3.14 4.49 -17.28
N LYS A 172 4.06 3.93 -16.47
CA LYS A 172 5.34 3.43 -16.96
C LYS A 172 5.56 1.93 -16.80
N LEU A 173 4.81 1.26 -15.94
CA LEU A 173 5.03 -0.14 -15.58
C LEU A 173 3.83 -1.08 -15.85
N THR A 174 2.82 -0.62 -16.61
CA THR A 174 1.54 -1.35 -16.78
C THR A 174 1.51 -2.39 -17.89
N SER A 175 2.51 -2.48 -18.77
CA SER A 175 2.41 -3.33 -19.95
C SER A 175 3.38 -4.51 -19.96
N GLY A 176 2.83 -5.74 -20.02
CA GLY A 176 3.55 -6.93 -20.48
C GLY A 176 4.57 -7.56 -19.53
N GLN A 177 4.64 -7.09 -18.29
CA GLN A 177 5.61 -7.60 -17.32
C GLN A 177 4.97 -8.62 -16.38
N ALA A 178 5.72 -9.65 -16.00
CA ALA A 178 5.29 -10.59 -14.97
C ALA A 178 5.23 -9.89 -13.60
N PRO A 179 4.04 -9.75 -12.98
CA PRO A 179 3.86 -8.86 -11.82
C PRO A 179 4.78 -9.19 -10.66
N LEU A 180 4.92 -10.48 -10.35
CA LEU A 180 5.73 -10.95 -9.22
C LEU A 180 7.23 -10.70 -9.43
N ALA A 181 7.72 -10.91 -10.67
CA ALA A 181 9.12 -10.64 -11.02
C ALA A 181 9.43 -9.13 -11.00
N CYS A 182 8.48 -8.28 -11.42
CA CYS A 182 8.61 -6.83 -11.31
C CYS A 182 8.67 -6.38 -9.86
N SER A 183 7.85 -6.96 -8.98
CA SER A 183 7.90 -6.64 -7.54
C SER A 183 9.20 -7.05 -6.91
N ALA A 184 9.70 -8.25 -7.23
CA ALA A 184 11.00 -8.71 -6.75
C ALA A 184 12.12 -7.75 -7.21
N ALA A 185 12.11 -7.34 -8.48
CA ALA A 185 13.06 -6.38 -9.01
C ALA A 185 12.92 -4.99 -8.38
N GLN A 186 11.68 -4.52 -8.14
CA GLN A 186 11.43 -3.25 -7.47
C GLN A 186 11.95 -3.26 -6.03
N LEU A 187 11.66 -4.32 -5.25
CA LEU A 187 12.17 -4.43 -3.88
C LEU A 187 13.68 -4.63 -3.83
N LEU A 188 14.29 -5.27 -4.82
CA LEU A 188 15.74 -5.31 -4.96
C LEU A 188 16.33 -3.91 -5.12
N MET A 189 15.74 -3.08 -5.97
CA MET A 189 16.16 -1.68 -6.10
C MET A 189 15.88 -0.86 -4.83
N ALA A 190 14.79 -1.13 -4.13
CA ALA A 190 14.51 -0.52 -2.84
C ALA A 190 15.56 -0.90 -1.79
N THR A 191 15.99 -2.15 -1.76
CA THR A 191 17.09 -2.60 -0.90
C THR A 191 18.36 -1.84 -1.24
N ALA A 192 18.70 -1.70 -2.53
CA ALA A 192 19.87 -0.92 -2.95
C ALA A 192 19.77 0.55 -2.52
N TRP A 193 18.61 1.20 -2.64
CA TRP A 193 18.39 2.56 -2.15
C TRP A 193 18.56 2.66 -0.64
N THR A 194 17.97 1.73 0.11
CA THR A 194 17.99 1.78 1.57
C THR A 194 19.36 1.47 2.15
N THR A 195 20.22 0.70 1.47
CA THR A 195 21.61 0.49 1.90
C THR A 195 22.45 1.77 1.91
N LEU A 196 22.04 2.83 1.21
CA LEU A 196 22.68 4.14 1.32
C LEU A 196 22.56 4.75 2.72
N SER A 197 21.61 4.29 3.54
CA SER A 197 21.46 4.71 4.95
C SER A 197 22.34 3.92 5.93
N LEU A 198 23.13 2.94 5.46
CA LEU A 198 24.05 2.17 6.33
C LEU A 198 24.99 3.03 7.18
N PRO A 199 25.60 4.13 6.67
CA PRO A 199 26.48 4.94 7.50
C PRO A 199 25.82 5.58 8.72
N VAL A 200 24.49 5.78 8.68
CA VAL A 200 23.71 6.37 9.78
C VAL A 200 22.90 5.31 10.56
N ALA A 201 23.01 4.04 10.20
CA ALA A 201 22.25 2.97 10.84
C ALA A 201 22.69 2.74 12.30
N GLY A 202 23.95 3.00 12.63
CA GLY A 202 24.52 2.72 13.94
C GLY A 202 24.74 1.23 14.22
N PRO A 203 25.28 0.88 15.40
CA PRO A 203 25.42 -0.49 15.83
C PRO A 203 24.04 -1.15 16.08
N VAL A 204 23.96 -2.45 15.85
CA VAL A 204 22.73 -3.22 16.14
C VAL A 204 22.74 -3.55 17.64
N SER A 205 21.80 -2.96 18.37
CA SER A 205 21.57 -3.23 19.80
C SER A 205 20.19 -3.85 20.07
N ALA A 206 19.66 -4.55 19.06
CA ALA A 206 18.32 -5.11 19.07
C ALA A 206 18.23 -6.41 19.91
N ASP A 207 17.13 -6.57 20.63
CA ASP A 207 16.76 -7.82 21.27
C ASP A 207 16.00 -8.77 20.32
N LEU A 208 15.63 -9.95 20.83
CA LEU A 208 14.88 -10.94 20.05
C LEU A 208 13.50 -10.44 19.61
N THR A 209 12.88 -9.54 20.37
CA THR A 209 11.58 -8.94 20.03
C THR A 209 11.70 -8.06 18.79
N ALA A 210 12.73 -7.19 18.76
CA ALA A 210 13.01 -6.36 17.60
C ALA A 210 13.32 -7.18 16.34
N LEU A 211 14.13 -8.23 16.49
CA LEU A 211 14.46 -9.13 15.38
C LEU A 211 13.22 -9.88 14.87
N GLY A 212 12.36 -10.35 15.78
CA GLY A 212 11.08 -10.97 15.46
C GLY A 212 10.15 -9.99 14.72
N ALA A 213 10.02 -8.77 15.24
CA ALA A 213 9.18 -7.72 14.67
C ALA A 213 9.62 -7.33 13.24
N VAL A 214 10.93 -7.08 13.03
CA VAL A 214 11.43 -6.72 11.69
C VAL A 214 11.37 -7.88 10.71
N THR A 215 11.49 -9.12 11.20
CA THR A 215 11.33 -10.32 10.39
C THR A 215 9.87 -10.48 9.93
N ALA A 216 8.91 -10.35 10.85
CA ALA A 216 7.49 -10.35 10.53
C ALA A 216 7.14 -9.22 9.54
N LEU A 217 7.63 -8.01 9.77
CA LEU A 217 7.45 -6.86 8.89
C LEU A 217 8.02 -7.10 7.49
N GLY A 218 9.21 -7.65 7.38
CA GLY A 218 9.89 -7.90 6.11
C GLY A 218 9.26 -9.05 5.32
N ILE A 219 9.02 -10.18 5.97
CA ILE A 219 8.47 -11.38 5.30
C ILE A 219 6.97 -11.21 5.05
N LEU A 220 6.19 -10.98 6.10
CA LEU A 220 4.74 -10.94 6.03
C LEU A 220 4.25 -9.57 5.54
N GLY A 221 4.63 -8.49 6.22
CA GLY A 221 4.18 -7.13 5.94
C GLY A 221 4.76 -6.53 4.65
N THR A 222 5.75 -7.16 4.03
CA THR A 222 6.33 -6.68 2.76
C THR A 222 6.31 -7.78 1.70
N GLY A 223 7.02 -8.89 1.88
CA GLY A 223 7.14 -9.93 0.86
C GLY A 223 5.79 -10.56 0.48
N VAL A 224 5.09 -11.14 1.46
CA VAL A 224 3.80 -11.80 1.23
C VAL A 224 2.73 -10.80 0.79
N THR A 225 2.68 -9.61 1.40
CA THR A 225 1.68 -8.59 1.05
C THR A 225 1.85 -8.08 -0.38
N PHE A 226 3.06 -7.88 -0.86
CA PHE A 226 3.28 -7.52 -2.27
C PHE A 226 2.80 -8.62 -3.21
N TYR A 227 3.06 -9.90 -2.90
CA TYR A 227 2.53 -11.02 -3.68
C TYR A 227 0.99 -11.01 -3.70
N LEU A 228 0.35 -10.89 -2.53
CA LEU A 228 -1.11 -10.88 -2.42
C LEU A 228 -1.73 -9.68 -3.15
N ASN A 229 -1.11 -8.50 -3.03
CA ASN A 229 -1.55 -7.29 -3.69
C ASN A 229 -1.47 -7.41 -5.22
N TYR A 230 -0.38 -7.96 -5.75
CA TYR A 230 -0.27 -8.20 -7.19
C TYR A 230 -1.30 -9.20 -7.71
N ARG A 231 -1.54 -10.26 -6.95
CA ARG A 231 -2.61 -11.22 -7.29
C ARG A 231 -3.98 -10.54 -7.27
N LEU A 232 -4.24 -9.70 -6.28
CA LEU A 232 -5.50 -8.95 -6.19
C LEU A 232 -5.67 -7.96 -7.35
N ILE A 233 -4.61 -7.26 -7.73
CA ILE A 233 -4.61 -6.37 -8.91
C ILE A 233 -4.86 -7.15 -10.19
N ALA A 234 -4.24 -8.32 -10.35
CA ALA A 234 -4.41 -9.16 -11.54
C ALA A 234 -5.83 -9.73 -11.66
N ASP A 235 -6.41 -10.17 -10.54
CA ASP A 235 -7.70 -10.86 -10.53
C ASP A 235 -8.90 -9.89 -10.50
N GLU A 236 -8.79 -8.76 -9.80
CA GLU A 236 -9.92 -7.84 -9.53
C GLU A 236 -9.65 -6.40 -9.97
N GLY A 237 -8.43 -6.11 -10.43
CA GLY A 237 -8.00 -4.79 -10.88
C GLY A 237 -7.48 -3.85 -9.79
N PRO A 238 -6.84 -2.73 -10.19
CA PRO A 238 -6.16 -1.82 -9.28
C PRO A 238 -7.10 -1.09 -8.31
N VAL A 239 -8.36 -0.85 -8.70
CA VAL A 239 -9.34 -0.19 -7.84
C VAL A 239 -9.70 -1.09 -6.64
N ALA A 240 -9.90 -2.39 -6.85
CA ALA A 240 -10.16 -3.34 -5.78
C ALA A 240 -8.95 -3.45 -4.82
N ALA A 241 -7.74 -3.46 -5.35
CA ALA A 241 -6.52 -3.49 -4.54
C ALA A 241 -6.35 -2.21 -3.69
N SER A 242 -6.69 -1.04 -4.22
CA SER A 242 -6.56 0.22 -3.48
C SER A 242 -7.51 0.33 -2.27
N THR A 243 -8.63 -0.40 -2.28
CA THR A 243 -9.56 -0.38 -1.15
C THR A 243 -9.07 -1.11 0.08
N VAL A 244 -8.03 -1.94 -0.04
CA VAL A 244 -7.35 -2.54 1.11
C VAL A 244 -6.88 -1.45 2.08
N GLY A 245 -6.39 -0.31 1.58
CA GLY A 245 -5.94 0.81 2.40
C GLY A 245 -6.99 1.32 3.39
N TYR A 246 -8.27 1.29 3.02
CA TYR A 246 -9.36 1.69 3.91
C TYR A 246 -9.75 0.61 4.92
N LEU A 247 -9.40 -0.65 4.68
CA LEU A 247 -9.64 -1.72 5.65
C LEU A 247 -8.61 -1.72 6.78
N LEU A 248 -7.45 -1.08 6.59
CA LEU A 248 -6.38 -1.05 7.60
C LEU A 248 -6.86 -0.50 8.95
N PRO A 249 -7.58 0.63 9.05
CA PRO A 249 -8.13 1.11 10.30
C PRO A 249 -9.10 0.14 10.96
N VAL A 250 -9.95 -0.51 10.15
CA VAL A 250 -10.94 -1.49 10.66
C VAL A 250 -10.22 -2.70 11.25
N VAL A 251 -9.20 -3.20 10.56
CA VAL A 251 -8.38 -4.32 11.01
C VAL A 251 -7.59 -3.95 12.27
N SER A 252 -7.00 -2.75 12.30
CA SER A 252 -6.24 -2.27 13.47
C SER A 252 -7.10 -2.24 14.74
N VAL A 253 -8.33 -1.72 14.63
CA VAL A 253 -9.30 -1.71 15.74
C VAL A 253 -9.72 -3.12 16.14
N ALA A 254 -10.01 -3.98 15.17
CA ALA A 254 -10.39 -5.36 15.45
C ALA A 254 -9.28 -6.12 16.19
N LEU A 255 -8.01 -5.93 15.77
CA LEU A 255 -6.85 -6.53 16.44
C LEU A 255 -6.67 -5.97 17.86
N GLY A 256 -6.82 -4.66 18.07
CA GLY A 256 -6.78 -4.04 19.39
C GLY A 256 -7.83 -4.63 20.34
N ALA A 257 -9.07 -4.79 19.84
CA ALA A 257 -10.15 -5.37 20.63
C ALA A 257 -9.94 -6.87 20.95
N LEU A 258 -9.47 -7.65 19.97
CA LEU A 258 -9.36 -9.11 20.12
C LEU A 258 -8.08 -9.57 20.82
N VAL A 259 -6.98 -8.83 20.66
CA VAL A 259 -5.65 -9.24 21.15
C VAL A 259 -5.27 -8.49 22.41
N LEU A 260 -5.66 -7.22 22.52
CA LEU A 260 -5.32 -6.33 23.65
C LEU A 260 -6.50 -6.10 24.59
N ASP A 261 -7.65 -6.75 24.35
CA ASP A 261 -8.88 -6.63 25.15
C ASP A 261 -9.37 -5.17 25.25
N GLU A 262 -9.08 -4.35 24.20
CA GLU A 262 -9.45 -2.95 24.17
C GLU A 262 -10.96 -2.79 23.98
N ARG A 263 -11.58 -1.95 24.79
CA ARG A 263 -13.02 -1.66 24.67
C ARG A 263 -13.29 -0.79 23.44
N VAL A 264 -14.05 -1.32 22.50
CA VAL A 264 -14.47 -0.57 21.29
C VAL A 264 -15.63 0.35 21.67
N GLY A 265 -15.35 1.63 21.86
CA GLY A 265 -16.36 2.64 22.16
C GLY A 265 -17.24 2.98 20.94
N SER A 266 -18.39 3.62 21.22
CA SER A 266 -19.36 4.04 20.19
C SER A 266 -18.75 4.91 19.08
N ARG A 267 -17.79 5.78 19.43
CA ARG A 267 -17.05 6.60 18.47
C ARG A 267 -16.34 5.74 17.42
N VAL A 268 -15.67 4.68 17.86
CA VAL A 268 -14.90 3.78 16.99
C VAL A 268 -15.84 3.00 16.07
N LEU A 269 -16.95 2.48 16.61
CA LEU A 269 -18.00 1.81 15.81
C LEU A 269 -18.57 2.73 14.74
N THR A 270 -18.91 3.97 15.12
CA THR A 270 -19.40 4.99 14.17
C THR A 270 -18.38 5.28 13.08
N GLY A 271 -17.09 5.44 13.44
CA GLY A 271 -16.01 5.65 12.49
C GLY A 271 -15.86 4.48 11.52
N MET A 272 -15.97 3.23 12.00
CA MET A 272 -15.93 2.05 11.14
C MET A 272 -17.06 2.02 10.11
N VAL A 273 -18.29 2.33 10.53
CA VAL A 273 -19.45 2.42 9.62
C VAL A 273 -19.21 3.49 8.55
N ILE A 274 -18.70 4.67 8.94
CA ILE A 274 -18.39 5.75 8.01
C ILE A 274 -17.30 5.32 7.01
N VAL A 275 -16.22 4.66 7.46
CA VAL A 275 -15.16 4.11 6.59
C VAL A 275 -15.74 3.14 5.57
N LEU A 276 -16.52 2.16 6.02
CA LEU A 276 -17.10 1.14 5.15
C LEU A 276 -18.08 1.77 4.12
N THR A 277 -18.86 2.77 4.54
CA THR A 277 -19.73 3.55 3.64
C THR A 277 -18.90 4.31 2.60
N GLY A 278 -17.81 4.95 3.02
CA GLY A 278 -16.88 5.64 2.13
C GLY A 278 -16.27 4.72 1.07
N ILE A 279 -15.86 3.51 1.47
CA ILE A 279 -15.37 2.46 0.55
C ILE A 279 -16.45 2.11 -0.48
N ALA A 280 -17.66 1.82 -0.03
CA ALA A 280 -18.78 1.45 -0.89
C ALA A 280 -19.07 2.54 -1.93
N LEU A 281 -19.15 3.81 -1.51
CA LEU A 281 -19.38 4.95 -2.41
C LEU A 281 -18.24 5.15 -3.41
N THR A 282 -16.99 4.98 -2.99
CA THR A 282 -15.83 5.07 -3.88
C THR A 282 -15.89 4.02 -4.97
N HIS A 283 -16.28 2.77 -4.62
CA HIS A 283 -16.47 1.70 -5.59
C HIS A 283 -17.62 1.94 -6.56
N LEU A 284 -18.77 2.42 -6.07
CA LEU A 284 -19.92 2.73 -6.92
C LEU A 284 -19.56 3.84 -7.91
N GLY A 285 -18.85 4.88 -7.45
CA GLY A 285 -18.35 5.96 -8.30
C GLY A 285 -17.36 5.51 -9.37
N ALA A 286 -16.59 4.44 -9.12
CA ALA A 286 -15.60 3.91 -10.07
C ALA A 286 -16.24 3.04 -11.17
N ARG A 287 -17.28 2.26 -10.85
CA ARG A 287 -17.95 1.33 -11.82
C ARG A 287 -18.55 2.04 -13.03
N GLY A 288 -18.93 3.29 -12.92
CA GLY A 288 -19.46 4.08 -14.03
C GLY A 288 -18.45 4.50 -15.09
N THR A 289 -17.17 4.09 -15.02
CA THR A 289 -16.10 4.40 -15.98
C THR A 289 -15.67 3.24 -16.87
N ALA A 290 -16.19 2.01 -16.63
CA ALA A 290 -15.95 0.89 -17.53
C ALA A 290 -16.62 1.18 -18.87
N ARG A 291 -15.87 1.72 -19.83
CA ARG A 291 -16.28 1.80 -21.24
C ARG A 291 -16.56 0.36 -21.69
N PRO A 292 -17.72 0.07 -22.33
CA PRO A 292 -17.90 -1.20 -23.00
C PRO A 292 -16.73 -1.39 -23.97
N ALA A 293 -16.16 -2.60 -23.99
CA ALA A 293 -15.18 -2.93 -25.01
C ALA A 293 -15.80 -2.60 -26.37
N PRO A 294 -15.06 -1.98 -27.33
CA PRO A 294 -15.58 -1.74 -28.64
C PRO A 294 -15.97 -3.10 -29.22
N THR A 295 -17.26 -3.30 -29.43
CA THR A 295 -17.76 -4.42 -30.23
C THR A 295 -17.10 -4.26 -31.59
N GLY A 296 -16.15 -5.15 -31.90
CA GLY A 296 -15.49 -5.19 -33.19
C GLY A 296 -16.56 -5.25 -34.30
N PRO A 297 -16.26 -4.71 -35.49
CA PRO A 297 -17.21 -4.75 -36.59
C PRO A 297 -17.56 -6.19 -36.87
N GLN A 298 -18.85 -6.53 -36.70
CA GLN A 298 -19.40 -7.77 -37.26
C GLN A 298 -19.12 -7.73 -38.75
N SER A 299 -18.26 -8.63 -39.23
CA SER A 299 -18.06 -8.91 -40.65
C SER A 299 -19.39 -9.38 -41.21
N LYS A 300 -20.22 -8.46 -41.69
CA LYS A 300 -21.28 -8.74 -42.64
C LYS A 300 -20.66 -8.62 -44.01
N ASN A 301 -20.87 -9.68 -44.79
CA ASN A 301 -20.67 -9.85 -46.22
C ASN A 301 -19.44 -10.65 -46.64
N GLU A 302 -19.59 -11.96 -46.59
CA GLU A 302 -19.13 -12.79 -47.71
C GLU A 302 -20.25 -12.90 -48.74
N PRO A 303 -20.07 -12.43 -49.98
CA PRO A 303 -20.96 -12.84 -51.08
C PRO A 303 -20.56 -14.24 -51.51
N SER A 304 -21.52 -15.18 -51.38
CA SER A 304 -21.52 -16.49 -52.06
C SER A 304 -21.35 -16.31 -53.57
N TYR A 305 -20.21 -16.73 -54.11
CA TYR A 305 -20.12 -17.11 -55.54
C TYR A 305 -20.03 -18.64 -55.63
N ALA A 306 -21.10 -19.23 -56.11
CA ALA A 306 -21.06 -20.52 -56.77
C ALA A 306 -21.14 -20.31 -58.31
N PRO A 307 -20.59 -21.16 -59.05
CA PRO A 307 -21.02 -21.96 -60.05
C PRO A 307 -20.51 -23.08 -60.43
#